data_9ee084c5407d98585f5147c942e52c34
#
_entry.id   9ee084c5407d98585f5147c942e52c34
#
_cell.length_a   1.000
_cell.length_b   1.000
_cell.length_c   1.000
_cell.angle_alpha   90.00
_cell.angle_beta   90.00
_cell.angle_gamma   90.00
#
_symmetry.space_group_name_H-M   'P 1'
#
loop_
_entity.id
_entity.type
_entity.pdbx_description
1 polymer ?
#
loop_
_entity_poly.entity_id
_entity_poly.type
_entity_poly.pdbx_seq_one_letter_code
_entity_poly.pdbx_strand_id
1 'polypeptide(L)'
;MKQVKPSFIGAKTLCALALMGAFSAQAQAQSSVTIYGRVVAGVDFQTNAGTNGQGSKWSAANNQWGTSMIGFKGTEDLGGGNNAFFLIESGFNSTKGALNGTDTSNNALFNRRSYVGLSSATAGSIKFGKNLFINNDIWYLDPTGQQAIGTVTLVNGRNWPGASNIIEYNSPDMAGFTVNLQTSLGEKAGSFNGGNSNSAAGGNSDGRKDGISVAYQKNGLELRAIYDVIRDSNGDYTNVWSHSKELILGGTYKIDKLKMFVGYENLRAPNAAAGAPSRANQYWIGANYDVTSQLQLVASWFHVNANNASVSSSGVGNGGGTANLYMAGVNYFLSKRTLLYVDVGTVRNGTGAGHVLENGADNGVSGLKQTGGYFGIAHSF
;
A
#
# COMPACT_ATOMS: atom_id res chain seq x y z
N MET A 1 -22.51 21.16 80.55
CA MET A 1 -21.49 21.49 79.57
C MET A 1 -20.98 20.18 78.94
N LYS A 2 -21.40 19.90 77.68
CA LYS A 2 -20.90 18.74 76.88
C LYS A 2 -19.75 19.23 76.02
N GLN A 3 -18.55 18.69 76.22
CA GLN A 3 -17.39 18.95 75.39
C GLN A 3 -17.55 18.22 74.04
N VAL A 4 -17.45 18.94 72.91
CA VAL A 4 -17.39 18.40 71.60
C VAL A 4 -15.91 18.09 71.27
N LYS A 5 -15.58 16.82 71.02
CA LYS A 5 -14.24 16.39 70.55
C LYS A 5 -14.08 16.74 69.05
N PRO A 6 -12.95 17.31 68.62
CA PRO A 6 -12.68 17.49 67.21
C PRO A 6 -12.39 16.15 66.54
N SER A 7 -13.09 15.85 65.41
CA SER A 7 -12.81 14.69 64.58
C SER A 7 -11.59 14.97 63.72
N PHE A 8 -10.50 14.24 63.91
CA PHE A 8 -9.34 14.23 63.01
C PHE A 8 -9.74 13.58 61.68
N ILE A 9 -9.77 14.38 60.61
CA ILE A 9 -9.83 13.87 59.24
C ILE A 9 -8.48 13.17 59.02
N GLY A 10 -8.51 11.85 58.84
CA GLY A 10 -7.31 11.03 58.81
C GLY A 10 -6.44 11.34 57.58
N ALA A 11 -5.13 11.27 57.77
CA ALA A 11 -4.10 11.50 56.73
C ALA A 11 -4.31 10.72 55.42
N LYS A 12 -5.06 9.61 55.47
CA LYS A 12 -5.44 8.80 54.30
C LYS A 12 -6.42 9.52 53.35
N THR A 13 -7.30 10.39 53.88
CA THR A 13 -8.25 11.17 53.04
C THR A 13 -7.56 12.35 52.37
N LEU A 14 -6.55 12.95 53.02
CA LEU A 14 -5.72 13.99 52.37
C LEU A 14 -4.83 13.44 51.28
N CYS A 15 -4.27 12.25 51.39
CA CYS A 15 -3.50 11.60 50.33
C CYS A 15 -4.37 11.22 49.12
N ALA A 16 -5.62 10.78 49.34
CA ALA A 16 -6.54 10.46 48.24
C ALA A 16 -6.99 11.72 47.46
N LEU A 17 -7.21 12.84 48.15
CA LEU A 17 -7.52 14.13 47.52
C LEU A 17 -6.31 14.73 46.79
N ALA A 18 -5.09 14.57 47.30
CA ALA A 18 -3.87 15.01 46.62
C ALA A 18 -3.58 14.18 45.34
N LEU A 19 -3.85 12.88 45.36
CA LEU A 19 -3.74 12.03 44.18
C LEU A 19 -4.79 12.38 43.13
N MET A 20 -6.03 12.66 43.48
CA MET A 20 -7.05 13.10 42.53
C MET A 20 -6.77 14.52 41.95
N GLY A 21 -6.15 15.41 42.72
CA GLY A 21 -5.71 16.72 42.27
C GLY A 21 -4.51 16.69 41.33
N ALA A 22 -3.63 15.69 41.42
CA ALA A 22 -2.49 15.53 40.54
C ALA A 22 -2.88 15.00 39.15
N PHE A 23 -3.99 14.30 39.01
CA PHE A 23 -4.51 13.85 37.72
C PHE A 23 -5.35 14.92 36.97
N SER A 24 -5.81 15.97 37.63
CA SER A 24 -6.61 17.02 37.03
C SER A 24 -5.81 18.15 36.37
N ALA A 25 -4.49 18.18 36.50
CA ALA A 25 -3.63 19.25 35.97
C ALA A 25 -3.02 18.92 34.58
N GLN A 26 -3.28 17.76 34.00
CA GLN A 26 -2.74 17.35 32.69
C GLN A 26 -3.77 17.27 31.55
N ALA A 27 -5.00 17.69 31.76
CA ALA A 27 -6.07 17.56 30.77
C ALA A 27 -6.20 18.81 29.87
N GLN A 28 -5.11 19.27 29.27
CA GLN A 28 -5.14 20.17 28.11
C GLN A 28 -4.24 19.66 26.98
N ALA A 29 -4.15 18.35 26.80
CA ALA A 29 -3.71 17.78 25.54
C ALA A 29 -4.79 18.07 24.49
N GLN A 30 -4.52 19.00 23.59
CA GLN A 30 -5.45 19.36 22.52
C GLN A 30 -5.55 18.17 21.55
N SER A 31 -6.48 17.26 21.81
CA SER A 31 -6.80 16.16 20.89
C SER A 31 -7.35 16.76 19.61
N SER A 32 -6.66 16.59 18.50
CA SER A 32 -7.14 17.04 17.19
C SER A 32 -7.58 15.84 16.36
N VAL A 33 -8.82 15.84 15.89
CA VAL A 33 -9.30 14.90 14.89
C VAL A 33 -9.36 15.61 13.55
N THR A 34 -8.67 15.05 12.55
CA THR A 34 -8.67 15.56 11.19
C THR A 34 -9.46 14.61 10.30
N ILE A 35 -10.41 15.16 9.55
CA ILE A 35 -11.06 14.46 8.44
C ILE A 35 -10.24 14.78 7.19
N TYR A 36 -9.95 13.76 6.39
CA TYR A 36 -9.22 13.92 5.15
C TYR A 36 -9.72 12.91 4.11
N GLY A 37 -9.41 13.16 2.86
CA GLY A 37 -9.77 12.22 1.82
C GLY A 37 -9.29 12.63 0.43
N ARG A 38 -9.65 11.79 -0.52
CA ARG A 38 -9.41 12.01 -1.94
C ARG A 38 -10.50 11.33 -2.74
N VAL A 39 -10.96 12.01 -3.81
CA VAL A 39 -11.86 11.46 -4.82
C VAL A 39 -11.12 11.48 -6.15
N VAL A 40 -11.08 10.33 -6.83
CA VAL A 40 -10.45 10.14 -8.15
C VAL A 40 -11.49 9.54 -9.08
N ALA A 41 -11.75 10.19 -10.21
CA ALA A 41 -12.68 9.72 -11.22
C ALA A 41 -12.26 10.20 -12.62
N GLY A 42 -12.66 9.47 -13.65
CA GLY A 42 -12.33 9.80 -15.02
C GLY A 42 -12.89 8.80 -16.02
N VAL A 43 -12.17 8.64 -17.11
CA VAL A 43 -12.48 7.69 -18.19
C VAL A 43 -11.24 6.85 -18.47
N ASP A 44 -11.46 5.57 -18.68
CA ASP A 44 -10.48 4.57 -19.03
C ASP A 44 -10.77 3.97 -20.41
N PHE A 45 -9.71 3.70 -21.16
CA PHE A 45 -9.76 3.06 -22.48
C PHE A 45 -8.69 1.98 -22.58
N GLN A 46 -9.07 0.79 -23.03
CA GLN A 46 -8.17 -0.33 -23.26
C GLN A 46 -8.48 -1.04 -24.57
N THR A 47 -7.45 -1.38 -25.34
CA THR A 47 -7.55 -2.27 -26.50
C THR A 47 -7.35 -3.71 -26.05
N ASN A 48 -7.82 -4.67 -26.85
CA ASN A 48 -7.63 -6.10 -26.59
C ASN A 48 -8.11 -6.51 -25.17
N ALA A 49 -9.26 -5.97 -24.76
CA ALA A 49 -9.78 -6.05 -23.40
C ALA A 49 -10.81 -7.16 -23.18
N GLY A 50 -11.31 -7.81 -24.23
CA GLY A 50 -12.31 -8.90 -24.09
C GLY A 50 -11.69 -10.25 -23.75
N THR A 51 -12.50 -11.23 -23.40
CA THR A 51 -12.13 -12.55 -22.88
C THR A 51 -11.07 -13.30 -23.71
N ASN A 52 -10.99 -13.04 -25.01
CA ASN A 52 -9.98 -13.60 -25.92
C ASN A 52 -8.99 -12.55 -26.41
N GLY A 53 -8.82 -11.45 -25.69
CA GLY A 53 -7.96 -10.35 -26.11
C GLY A 53 -8.45 -9.60 -27.33
N GLN A 54 -9.75 -9.56 -27.57
CA GLN A 54 -10.37 -8.90 -28.72
C GLN A 54 -11.21 -7.71 -28.28
N GLY A 55 -11.31 -6.72 -29.16
CA GLY A 55 -12.13 -5.54 -28.92
C GLY A 55 -11.48 -4.49 -28.04
N SER A 56 -12.15 -3.37 -27.94
CA SER A 56 -11.76 -2.23 -27.12
C SER A 56 -12.84 -1.95 -26.08
N LYS A 57 -12.43 -1.47 -24.92
CA LYS A 57 -13.31 -1.16 -23.80
C LYS A 57 -13.14 0.31 -23.41
N TRP A 58 -14.25 1.00 -23.24
CA TRP A 58 -14.34 2.28 -22.56
C TRP A 58 -15.08 2.07 -21.26
N SER A 59 -14.56 2.62 -20.17
CA SER A 59 -15.19 2.51 -18.86
C SER A 59 -15.03 3.81 -18.05
N ALA A 60 -15.90 3.97 -17.05
CA ALA A 60 -15.69 4.99 -16.04
C ALA A 60 -14.47 4.60 -15.21
N ALA A 61 -13.46 5.47 -15.21
CA ALA A 61 -12.22 5.27 -14.48
C ALA A 61 -12.44 5.51 -12.99
N ASN A 62 -11.99 4.57 -12.17
CA ASN A 62 -12.07 4.61 -10.73
C ASN A 62 -10.70 4.26 -10.14
N ASN A 63 -10.15 5.17 -9.35
CA ASN A 63 -8.90 4.94 -8.63
C ASN A 63 -7.62 4.78 -9.49
N GLN A 64 -7.61 5.17 -10.76
CA GLN A 64 -6.46 5.00 -11.64
C GLN A 64 -5.25 5.81 -11.15
N TRP A 65 -5.45 7.08 -10.81
CA TRP A 65 -4.39 7.94 -10.26
C TRP A 65 -4.16 7.71 -8.75
N GLY A 66 -4.88 6.84 -8.14
CA GLY A 66 -4.80 6.46 -6.73
C GLY A 66 -6.17 6.29 -6.12
N THR A 67 -6.23 5.64 -4.98
CA THR A 67 -7.48 5.24 -4.33
C THR A 67 -8.33 6.42 -3.87
N SER A 68 -9.60 6.44 -4.26
CA SER A 68 -10.61 7.29 -3.61
C SER A 68 -10.83 6.81 -2.19
N MET A 69 -10.75 7.72 -1.22
CA MET A 69 -10.78 7.35 0.20
C MET A 69 -11.30 8.50 1.06
N ILE A 70 -11.85 8.13 2.21
CA ILE A 70 -12.16 9.04 3.34
C ILE A 70 -11.52 8.46 4.59
N GLY A 71 -10.94 9.31 5.41
CA GLY A 71 -10.28 8.89 6.65
C GLY A 71 -10.41 9.89 7.78
N PHE A 72 -10.21 9.37 8.97
CA PHE A 72 -10.13 10.12 10.21
C PHE A 72 -8.82 9.77 10.90
N LYS A 73 -8.11 10.76 11.35
CA LYS A 73 -6.88 10.58 12.15
C LYS A 73 -6.87 11.54 13.32
N GLY A 74 -6.28 11.09 14.41
CA GLY A 74 -6.13 11.92 15.60
C GLY A 74 -4.84 11.60 16.33
N THR A 75 -4.39 12.59 17.09
CA THR A 75 -3.21 12.48 17.95
C THR A 75 -3.53 13.13 19.28
N GLU A 76 -3.12 12.48 20.37
CA GLU A 76 -3.19 12.95 21.73
C GLU A 76 -1.76 13.07 22.28
N ASP A 77 -1.37 14.23 22.78
CA ASP A 77 -0.10 14.44 23.45
C ASP A 77 -0.16 13.84 24.85
N LEU A 78 0.72 12.88 25.13
CA LEU A 78 0.84 12.23 26.44
C LEU A 78 1.91 12.88 27.33
N GLY A 79 2.56 13.95 26.83
CA GLY A 79 3.67 14.60 27.49
C GLY A 79 5.02 13.92 27.27
N GLY A 80 6.10 14.65 27.56
CA GLY A 80 7.45 14.12 27.42
C GLY A 80 7.89 13.71 26.01
N GLY A 81 7.22 14.23 24.95
CA GLY A 81 7.48 13.87 23.56
C GLY A 81 6.84 12.55 23.13
N ASN A 82 5.88 12.05 23.90
CA ASN A 82 5.12 10.85 23.60
C ASN A 82 3.71 11.19 23.17
N ASN A 83 3.15 10.42 22.21
CA ASN A 83 1.79 10.59 21.74
C ASN A 83 1.07 9.26 21.59
N ALA A 84 -0.25 9.27 21.82
CA ALA A 84 -1.15 8.26 21.30
C ALA A 84 -1.73 8.76 19.98
N PHE A 85 -1.92 7.87 18.99
CA PHE A 85 -2.50 8.23 17.71
C PHE A 85 -3.40 7.12 17.16
N PHE A 86 -4.34 7.49 16.31
CA PHE A 86 -5.14 6.55 15.55
C PHE A 86 -5.32 7.01 14.11
N LEU A 87 -5.64 6.07 13.24
CA LEU A 87 -6.08 6.33 11.88
C LEU A 87 -7.06 5.26 11.44
N ILE A 88 -8.21 5.69 10.89
CA ILE A 88 -9.19 4.82 10.25
C ILE A 88 -9.48 5.38 8.86
N GLU A 89 -9.46 4.52 7.82
CA GLU A 89 -9.55 4.92 6.42
C GLU A 89 -10.36 3.91 5.61
N SER A 90 -11.34 4.41 4.88
CA SER A 90 -12.19 3.66 3.96
C SER A 90 -11.85 4.00 2.52
N GLY A 91 -11.49 3.01 1.72
CA GLY A 91 -11.39 3.14 0.29
C GLY A 91 -12.72 2.85 -0.38
N PHE A 92 -13.07 3.61 -1.41
CA PHE A 92 -14.34 3.45 -2.12
C PHE A 92 -14.19 3.59 -3.63
N ASN A 93 -15.15 3.03 -4.35
CA ASN A 93 -15.30 3.18 -5.78
C ASN A 93 -16.07 4.48 -6.07
N SER A 94 -15.41 5.48 -6.60
CA SER A 94 -16.01 6.81 -6.87
C SER A 94 -17.09 6.79 -7.94
N THR A 95 -17.08 5.81 -8.85
CA THR A 95 -18.07 5.70 -9.94
C THR A 95 -19.34 4.95 -9.52
N LYS A 96 -19.29 4.19 -8.42
CA LYS A 96 -20.41 3.38 -7.90
C LYS A 96 -20.85 3.74 -6.49
N GLY A 97 -20.04 4.54 -5.76
CA GLY A 97 -20.28 4.83 -4.34
C GLY A 97 -20.12 3.63 -3.40
N ALA A 98 -19.60 2.50 -3.90
CA ALA A 98 -19.43 1.28 -3.12
C ALA A 98 -18.07 1.25 -2.42
N LEU A 99 -17.94 0.49 -1.33
CA LEU A 99 -16.64 0.23 -0.70
C LEU A 99 -15.75 -0.56 -1.64
N ASN A 100 -14.44 -0.24 -1.67
CA ASN A 100 -13.45 -1.03 -2.39
C ASN A 100 -13.08 -2.25 -1.56
N GLY A 101 -13.24 -3.44 -2.14
CA GLY A 101 -12.72 -4.67 -1.53
C GLY A 101 -11.26 -4.87 -1.95
N THR A 102 -10.32 -4.61 -1.06
CA THR A 102 -8.92 -5.09 -1.19
C THR A 102 -8.63 -6.22 -0.21
N ASP A 103 -9.63 -6.59 0.55
CA ASP A 103 -9.64 -7.70 1.49
C ASP A 103 -10.83 -8.60 1.17
N THR A 104 -10.71 -9.90 1.40
CA THR A 104 -11.74 -10.91 1.15
C THR A 104 -13.05 -10.68 1.90
N SER A 105 -13.08 -9.77 2.88
CA SER A 105 -14.30 -9.28 3.52
C SER A 105 -14.83 -8.04 2.77
N ASN A 106 -15.65 -8.27 1.77
CA ASN A 106 -16.24 -7.24 0.88
C ASN A 106 -17.09 -6.15 1.58
N ASN A 107 -17.20 -6.15 2.91
CA ASN A 107 -18.04 -5.24 3.69
C ASN A 107 -17.30 -4.51 4.82
N ALA A 108 -15.96 -4.51 4.86
CA ALA A 108 -15.24 -3.81 5.90
C ALA A 108 -15.33 -2.30 5.70
N LEU A 109 -15.94 -1.59 6.67
CA LEU A 109 -16.08 -0.13 6.63
C LEU A 109 -14.71 0.57 6.48
N PHE A 110 -13.71 0.15 7.26
CA PHE A 110 -12.35 0.69 7.19
C PHE A 110 -11.42 -0.32 6.51
N ASN A 111 -11.67 -0.55 5.22
CA ASN A 111 -11.02 -1.59 4.41
C ASN A 111 -9.54 -1.29 4.08
N ARG A 112 -9.06 -0.05 4.24
CA ARG A 112 -7.66 0.32 3.95
C ARG A 112 -6.79 0.36 5.20
N ARG A 113 -7.17 1.15 6.19
CA ARG A 113 -6.41 1.34 7.43
C ARG A 113 -7.36 1.43 8.62
N SER A 114 -6.99 0.79 9.71
CA SER A 114 -7.70 0.87 11.00
C SER A 114 -6.72 0.49 12.10
N TYR A 115 -6.05 1.47 12.70
CA TYR A 115 -5.03 1.20 13.71
C TYR A 115 -4.99 2.28 14.78
N VAL A 116 -4.45 1.88 15.92
CA VAL A 116 -4.06 2.75 17.05
C VAL A 116 -2.60 2.47 17.40
N GLY A 117 -1.90 3.47 17.91
CA GLY A 117 -0.50 3.33 18.24
C GLY A 117 0.01 4.36 19.22
N LEU A 118 1.27 4.17 19.61
CA LEU A 118 2.05 5.07 20.44
C LEU A 118 3.28 5.52 19.67
N SER A 119 3.68 6.78 19.83
CA SER A 119 4.91 7.31 19.27
C SER A 119 5.72 8.06 20.33
N SER A 120 7.03 8.03 20.17
CA SER A 120 8.00 8.77 20.96
C SER A 120 8.98 9.48 20.02
N ALA A 121 9.36 10.69 20.34
CA ALA A 121 10.33 11.47 19.57
C ALA A 121 11.69 10.76 19.42
N THR A 122 12.06 9.91 20.36
CA THR A 122 13.36 9.22 20.41
C THR A 122 13.29 7.73 20.10
N ALA A 123 12.14 7.07 20.35
CA ALA A 123 11.98 5.63 20.20
C ALA A 123 11.19 5.23 18.93
N GLY A 124 10.67 6.20 18.17
CA GLY A 124 9.84 5.93 16.99
C GLY A 124 8.39 5.62 17.37
N SER A 125 7.73 4.76 16.61
CA SER A 125 6.31 4.45 16.85
C SER A 125 6.01 2.97 16.71
N ILE A 126 5.01 2.52 17.47
CA ILE A 126 4.41 1.18 17.34
C ILE A 126 2.90 1.32 17.14
N LYS A 127 2.33 0.51 16.24
CA LYS A 127 0.88 0.51 15.96
C LYS A 127 0.35 -0.90 15.76
N PHE A 128 -0.96 -1.07 16.05
CA PHE A 128 -1.69 -2.32 16.02
C PHE A 128 -2.99 -2.14 15.25
N GLY A 129 -3.38 -3.12 14.43
CA GLY A 129 -4.65 -3.12 13.70
C GLY A 129 -4.52 -3.55 12.24
N LYS A 130 -5.00 -2.72 11.31
CA LYS A 130 -4.95 -2.94 9.86
C LYS A 130 -4.19 -1.78 9.19
N ASN A 131 -3.31 -2.10 8.23
CA ASN A 131 -2.59 -1.11 7.42
C ASN A 131 -2.36 -1.64 6.00
N LEU A 132 -1.84 -0.80 5.12
CA LEU A 132 -1.19 -1.28 3.90
C LEU A 132 0.03 -2.10 4.31
N PHE A 133 0.32 -3.17 3.56
CA PHE A 133 1.48 -3.99 3.85
C PHE A 133 2.75 -3.23 3.47
N ILE A 134 3.86 -3.54 4.12
CA ILE A 134 5.10 -2.76 4.07
C ILE A 134 5.68 -2.62 2.66
N ASN A 135 5.41 -3.57 1.76
CA ASN A 135 5.87 -3.51 0.37
C ASN A 135 5.21 -2.37 -0.44
N ASN A 136 4.09 -1.80 0.04
CA ASN A 136 3.55 -0.57 -0.54
C ASN A 136 4.53 0.61 -0.47
N ASP A 137 5.59 0.53 0.33
CA ASP A 137 6.68 1.51 0.32
C ASP A 137 7.41 1.60 -1.05
N ILE A 138 7.16 0.67 -1.98
CA ILE A 138 7.60 0.74 -3.38
C ILE A 138 7.11 2.03 -4.07
N TRP A 139 6.03 2.64 -3.60
CA TRP A 139 5.49 3.88 -4.16
C TRP A 139 6.50 5.03 -4.19
N TYR A 140 7.47 5.03 -3.26
CA TYR A 140 8.56 6.00 -3.26
C TYR A 140 9.53 5.82 -4.43
N LEU A 141 9.59 4.60 -4.98
CA LEU A 141 10.46 4.19 -6.07
C LEU A 141 9.74 4.11 -7.42
N ASP A 142 8.41 4.27 -7.42
CA ASP A 142 7.58 4.19 -8.63
C ASP A 142 7.47 5.57 -9.29
N PRO A 143 7.88 5.72 -10.56
CA PRO A 143 7.73 6.98 -11.30
C PRO A 143 6.28 7.47 -11.38
N THR A 144 5.32 6.54 -11.37
CA THR A 144 3.89 6.85 -11.44
C THR A 144 3.28 7.13 -10.06
N GLY A 145 4.03 6.93 -8.96
CA GLY A 145 3.53 7.05 -7.60
C GLY A 145 2.52 5.95 -7.25
N GLN A 146 2.73 4.74 -7.78
CA GLN A 146 1.89 3.55 -7.57
C GLN A 146 0.45 3.77 -8.08
N GLN A 147 0.33 4.29 -9.28
CA GLN A 147 -0.95 4.38 -10.01
C GLN A 147 -1.33 3.01 -10.60
N ALA A 148 -2.49 2.94 -11.25
CA ALA A 148 -2.98 1.69 -11.86
C ALA A 148 -2.03 1.14 -12.94
N ILE A 149 -1.34 2.03 -13.67
CA ILE A 149 -0.27 1.68 -14.61
C ILE A 149 1.07 2.06 -13.97
N GLY A 150 1.84 1.10 -13.50
CA GLY A 150 3.10 1.33 -12.79
C GLY A 150 3.78 0.03 -12.35
N THR A 151 4.52 0.09 -11.26
CA THR A 151 5.23 -1.08 -10.68
C THR A 151 4.30 -2.26 -10.41
N VAL A 152 3.03 -2.02 -10.13
CA VAL A 152 2.00 -3.02 -9.82
C VAL A 152 1.59 -3.86 -11.04
N THR A 153 1.72 -3.32 -12.25
CA THR A 153 1.15 -3.89 -13.49
C THR A 153 1.72 -5.27 -13.81
N LEU A 154 3.04 -5.39 -13.87
CA LEU A 154 3.70 -6.63 -14.33
C LEU A 154 3.92 -7.65 -13.21
N VAL A 155 3.52 -7.34 -11.98
CA VAL A 155 3.56 -8.26 -10.83
C VAL A 155 2.17 -8.60 -10.30
N ASN A 156 1.12 -8.33 -11.10
CA ASN A 156 -0.27 -8.67 -10.80
C ASN A 156 -0.73 -8.18 -9.42
N GLY A 157 -0.29 -7.01 -9.00
CA GLY A 157 -0.67 -6.43 -7.72
C GLY A 157 0.07 -6.98 -6.50
N ARG A 158 1.12 -7.81 -6.66
CA ARG A 158 1.87 -8.42 -5.54
C ARG A 158 2.39 -7.37 -4.55
N ASN A 159 2.70 -6.18 -5.00
CA ASN A 159 3.21 -5.07 -4.20
C ASN A 159 2.13 -4.06 -3.73
N TRP A 160 0.84 -4.43 -3.78
CA TRP A 160 -0.31 -3.60 -3.35
C TRP A 160 -1.15 -4.15 -2.19
N PRO A 161 -0.87 -5.27 -1.54
CA PRO A 161 -1.77 -5.84 -0.57
C PRO A 161 -1.93 -4.97 0.68
N GLY A 162 -3.07 -5.12 1.32
CA GLY A 162 -3.26 -4.74 2.72
C GLY A 162 -2.78 -5.82 3.67
N ALA A 163 -2.68 -5.48 4.95
CA ALA A 163 -2.39 -6.43 6.02
C ALA A 163 -3.30 -6.13 7.23
N SER A 164 -4.05 -7.13 7.65
CA SER A 164 -4.86 -7.13 8.89
C SER A 164 -4.05 -7.71 10.04
N ASN A 165 -4.49 -7.48 11.30
CA ASN A 165 -3.85 -8.04 12.49
C ASN A 165 -2.36 -7.71 12.59
N ILE A 166 -2.00 -6.46 12.25
CA ILE A 166 -0.62 -6.03 12.20
C ILE A 166 -0.09 -5.60 13.56
N ILE A 167 1.22 -5.82 13.72
CA ILE A 167 2.10 -5.10 14.63
C ILE A 167 3.14 -4.44 13.74
N GLU A 168 3.27 -3.12 13.82
CA GLU A 168 4.22 -2.37 12.99
C GLU A 168 5.01 -1.39 13.84
N TYR A 169 6.32 -1.39 13.65
CA TYR A 169 7.26 -0.44 14.24
C TYR A 169 7.87 0.43 13.15
N ASN A 170 7.94 1.74 13.40
CA ASN A 170 8.63 2.70 12.57
C ASN A 170 9.68 3.43 13.41
N SER A 171 10.95 3.37 13.02
CA SER A 171 12.04 4.06 13.72
C SER A 171 11.89 5.59 13.60
N PRO A 172 12.54 6.36 14.49
CA PRO A 172 12.80 7.77 14.22
C PRO A 172 13.75 7.92 13.02
N ASP A 173 13.88 9.16 12.53
CA ASP A 173 14.92 9.49 11.56
C ASP A 173 16.30 9.46 12.25
N MET A 174 17.22 8.67 11.71
CA MET A 174 18.59 8.49 12.19
C MET A 174 19.57 9.07 11.15
N ALA A 175 19.61 10.39 11.04
CA ALA A 175 20.44 11.14 10.08
C ALA A 175 20.16 10.79 8.60
N GLY A 176 18.89 10.59 8.28
CA GLY A 176 18.38 10.20 6.97
C GLY A 176 18.05 8.73 6.83
N PHE A 177 18.44 7.88 7.78
CA PHE A 177 18.04 6.47 7.81
C PHE A 177 16.75 6.27 8.58
N THR A 178 15.84 5.46 8.02
CA THR A 178 14.63 4.97 8.69
C THR A 178 14.48 3.48 8.47
N VAL A 179 13.91 2.79 9.48
CA VAL A 179 13.61 1.35 9.43
C VAL A 179 12.16 1.14 9.82
N ASN A 180 11.42 0.42 9.00
CA ASN A 180 10.06 -0.02 9.28
C ASN A 180 10.03 -1.53 9.39
N LEU A 181 9.35 -2.07 10.39
CA LEU A 181 9.14 -3.50 10.60
C LEU A 181 7.64 -3.75 10.70
N GLN A 182 7.14 -4.74 10.00
CA GLN A 182 5.73 -5.10 10.06
C GLN A 182 5.56 -6.61 10.10
N THR A 183 4.68 -7.09 10.97
CA THR A 183 4.16 -8.45 10.96
C THR A 183 2.64 -8.43 10.96
N SER A 184 2.01 -9.36 10.27
CA SER A 184 0.56 -9.59 10.23
C SER A 184 0.30 -11.03 10.64
N LEU A 185 -0.43 -11.23 11.74
CA LEU A 185 -0.71 -12.56 12.29
C LEU A 185 -1.77 -13.28 11.43
N GLY A 186 -1.52 -14.55 11.09
CA GLY A 186 -2.45 -15.37 10.30
C GLY A 186 -3.58 -15.98 11.12
N GLU A 187 -3.43 -16.04 12.45
CA GLU A 187 -4.46 -16.46 13.44
C GLU A 187 -5.01 -17.88 13.26
N LYS A 188 -4.25 -18.77 12.63
CA LYS A 188 -4.63 -20.18 12.50
C LYS A 188 -4.24 -20.97 13.74
N ALA A 189 -5.22 -21.55 14.43
CA ALA A 189 -4.96 -22.42 15.57
C ALA A 189 -4.05 -23.59 15.17
N GLY A 190 -3.00 -23.84 15.94
CA GLY A 190 -2.02 -24.90 15.69
C GLY A 190 -1.00 -24.61 14.59
N SER A 191 -1.01 -23.40 13.98
CA SER A 191 -0.02 -23.01 12.97
C SER A 191 0.35 -21.55 13.12
N PHE A 192 1.61 -21.27 13.41
CA PHE A 192 2.10 -19.89 13.53
C PHE A 192 2.16 -19.14 12.20
N ASN A 193 2.35 -19.85 11.10
CA ASN A 193 2.49 -19.27 9.75
C ASN A 193 1.21 -19.35 8.91
N GLY A 194 0.26 -20.20 9.28
CA GLY A 194 -0.97 -20.39 8.51
C GLY A 194 -2.01 -19.30 8.74
N GLY A 195 -2.92 -19.16 7.78
CA GLY A 195 -4.05 -18.24 7.81
C GLY A 195 -5.32 -18.88 8.31
N ASN A 196 -6.16 -18.12 8.96
CA ASN A 196 -7.49 -18.55 9.34
C ASN A 196 -8.46 -18.32 8.17
N SER A 197 -8.82 -19.38 7.46
CA SER A 197 -9.73 -19.33 6.32
C SER A 197 -11.21 -19.09 6.70
N ASN A 198 -11.52 -18.99 8.00
CA ASN A 198 -12.89 -18.69 8.44
C ASN A 198 -13.17 -17.18 8.33
N SER A 199 -13.52 -16.76 7.12
CA SER A 199 -13.81 -15.36 6.79
C SER A 199 -15.00 -14.76 7.56
N ALA A 200 -15.88 -15.57 8.12
CA ALA A 200 -17.02 -15.12 8.91
C ALA A 200 -16.61 -14.46 10.24
N ALA A 201 -15.40 -14.76 10.73
CA ALA A 201 -14.84 -14.18 11.96
C ALA A 201 -13.82 -13.05 11.69
N GLY A 202 -13.75 -12.50 10.46
CA GLY A 202 -12.74 -11.49 10.09
C GLY A 202 -11.33 -12.05 9.93
N GLY A 203 -11.20 -13.39 9.79
CA GLY A 203 -9.92 -14.06 9.64
C GLY A 203 -9.23 -13.70 8.33
N ASN A 204 -7.92 -13.58 8.39
CA ASN A 204 -7.08 -13.36 7.22
C ASN A 204 -6.97 -14.68 6.44
N SER A 205 -7.51 -14.74 5.22
CA SER A 205 -7.40 -15.95 4.36
C SER A 205 -5.96 -16.23 3.98
N ASP A 206 -5.10 -15.20 4.00
CA ASP A 206 -3.67 -15.35 3.85
C ASP A 206 -3.05 -15.84 5.16
N GLY A 207 -1.88 -16.46 5.06
CA GLY A 207 -1.06 -16.77 6.20
C GLY A 207 -0.37 -15.52 6.77
N ARG A 208 0.52 -15.75 7.70
CA ARG A 208 1.34 -14.69 8.30
C ARG A 208 2.14 -13.95 7.23
N LYS A 209 2.15 -12.61 7.36
CA LYS A 209 2.99 -11.71 6.54
C LYS A 209 4.05 -11.07 7.44
N ASP A 210 5.25 -10.94 6.93
CA ASP A 210 6.35 -10.25 7.61
C ASP A 210 7.11 -9.37 6.63
N GLY A 211 7.61 -8.23 7.08
CA GLY A 211 8.40 -7.37 6.22
C GLY A 211 9.25 -6.36 6.96
N ILE A 212 10.29 -5.91 6.27
CA ILE A 212 11.20 -4.85 6.65
C ILE A 212 11.41 -3.90 5.48
N SER A 213 11.38 -2.60 5.74
CA SER A 213 11.75 -1.54 4.79
C SER A 213 12.83 -0.68 5.43
N VAL A 214 13.94 -0.48 4.74
CA VAL A 214 15.02 0.41 5.13
C VAL A 214 15.16 1.48 4.08
N ALA A 215 15.14 2.74 4.48
CA ALA A 215 15.32 3.88 3.58
C ALA A 215 16.45 4.78 4.06
N TYR A 216 17.14 5.39 3.08
CA TYR A 216 18.04 6.51 3.30
C TYR A 216 17.62 7.68 2.43
N GLN A 217 17.35 8.82 3.03
CA GLN A 217 16.92 10.03 2.34
C GLN A 217 17.79 11.22 2.75
N LYS A 218 18.50 11.82 1.79
CA LYS A 218 19.29 13.01 2.02
C LYS A 218 19.59 13.76 0.72
N ASN A 219 19.44 15.08 0.71
CA ASN A 219 19.87 15.95 -0.39
C ASN A 219 19.32 15.53 -1.78
N GLY A 220 18.04 15.17 -1.85
CA GLY A 220 17.39 14.74 -3.09
C GLY A 220 17.62 13.27 -3.48
N LEU A 221 18.55 12.58 -2.82
CA LEU A 221 18.74 11.14 -2.95
C LEU A 221 17.78 10.39 -2.02
N GLU A 222 17.12 9.37 -2.54
CA GLU A 222 16.45 8.34 -1.76
C GLU A 222 16.94 6.98 -2.23
N LEU A 223 17.35 6.14 -1.30
CA LEU A 223 17.64 4.71 -1.50
C LEU A 223 16.71 3.91 -0.61
N ARG A 224 16.17 2.80 -1.11
CA ARG A 224 15.26 1.95 -0.35
C ARG A 224 15.49 0.48 -0.64
N ALA A 225 15.45 -0.33 0.41
CA ALA A 225 15.43 -1.78 0.36
C ALA A 225 14.23 -2.28 1.14
N ILE A 226 13.41 -3.14 0.53
CA ILE A 226 12.24 -3.76 1.16
C ILE A 226 12.39 -5.27 1.00
N TYR A 227 12.23 -6.01 2.08
CA TYR A 227 12.11 -7.46 2.03
C TYR A 227 10.84 -7.86 2.75
N ASP A 228 10.02 -8.66 2.09
CA ASP A 228 8.80 -9.15 2.68
C ASP A 228 8.47 -10.59 2.27
N VAL A 229 7.55 -11.17 3.01
CA VAL A 229 6.99 -12.49 2.74
C VAL A 229 5.48 -12.48 2.96
N ILE A 230 4.75 -13.02 2.01
CA ILE A 230 3.32 -13.29 2.11
C ILE A 230 3.12 -14.79 1.95
N ARG A 231 2.49 -15.43 2.93
CA ARG A 231 2.19 -16.87 2.93
C ARG A 231 0.74 -17.12 2.61
N ASP A 232 0.45 -18.28 2.03
CA ASP A 232 -0.94 -18.75 1.87
C ASP A 232 -1.53 -19.24 3.19
N SER A 233 -2.77 -19.71 3.18
CA SER A 233 -3.49 -20.20 4.37
C SER A 233 -2.83 -21.41 5.04
N ASN A 234 -1.92 -22.12 4.38
CA ASN A 234 -1.15 -23.23 4.95
C ASN A 234 0.21 -22.79 5.52
N GLY A 235 0.64 -21.56 5.21
CA GLY A 235 1.93 -21.01 5.62
C GLY A 235 3.01 -21.17 4.55
N ASP A 236 2.64 -21.49 3.32
CA ASP A 236 3.52 -21.78 2.21
C ASP A 236 3.62 -20.61 1.21
N TYR A 237 4.60 -20.70 0.29
CA TYR A 237 4.84 -19.73 -0.79
C TYR A 237 4.48 -20.39 -2.13
N THR A 238 3.20 -20.39 -2.45
CA THR A 238 2.62 -21.23 -3.52
C THR A 238 2.39 -20.51 -4.84
N ASN A 239 2.46 -19.16 -4.85
CA ASN A 239 2.18 -18.37 -6.04
C ASN A 239 3.09 -17.13 -6.07
N VAL A 240 3.88 -16.99 -7.13
CA VAL A 240 4.84 -15.90 -7.28
C VAL A 240 4.18 -14.51 -7.26
N TRP A 241 2.91 -14.41 -7.68
CA TRP A 241 2.16 -13.17 -7.79
C TRP A 241 1.27 -12.84 -6.58
N SER A 242 1.23 -13.69 -5.55
CA SER A 242 0.42 -13.45 -4.35
C SER A 242 1.07 -13.95 -3.06
N HIS A 243 1.51 -15.21 -3.03
CA HIS A 243 2.08 -15.87 -1.85
C HIS A 243 3.55 -16.20 -2.10
N SER A 244 4.40 -15.21 -1.90
CA SER A 244 5.81 -15.25 -2.29
C SER A 244 6.69 -14.49 -1.30
N LYS A 245 8.00 -14.68 -1.44
CA LYS A 245 9.04 -13.84 -0.87
C LYS A 245 9.37 -12.75 -1.88
N GLU A 246 9.54 -11.52 -1.44
CA GLU A 246 9.82 -10.36 -2.28
C GLU A 246 11.02 -9.59 -1.75
N LEU A 247 11.90 -9.18 -2.65
CA LEU A 247 12.98 -8.23 -2.40
C LEU A 247 12.86 -7.08 -3.40
N ILE A 248 12.70 -5.87 -2.90
CA ILE A 248 12.68 -4.65 -3.70
C ILE A 248 13.90 -3.81 -3.34
N LEU A 249 14.65 -3.38 -4.34
CA LEU A 249 15.79 -2.47 -4.22
C LEU A 249 15.60 -1.34 -5.21
N GLY A 250 15.82 -0.12 -4.79
CA GLY A 250 15.71 1.00 -5.72
C GLY A 250 16.20 2.32 -5.14
N GLY A 251 16.22 3.30 -6.00
CA GLY A 251 16.57 4.66 -5.62
C GLY A 251 15.98 5.70 -6.53
N THR A 252 15.87 6.90 -6.01
CA THR A 252 15.50 8.09 -6.76
C THR A 252 16.51 9.20 -6.51
N TYR A 253 16.69 10.05 -7.51
CA TYR A 253 17.48 11.25 -7.37
C TYR A 253 16.80 12.43 -8.02
N LYS A 254 16.60 13.50 -7.25
CA LYS A 254 16.01 14.75 -7.73
C LYS A 254 17.10 15.79 -7.94
N ILE A 255 17.20 16.29 -9.18
CA ILE A 255 18.05 17.40 -9.58
C ILE A 255 17.14 18.47 -10.19
N ASP A 256 17.01 19.61 -9.50
CA ASP A 256 16.13 20.71 -9.92
C ASP A 256 14.72 20.22 -10.26
N LYS A 257 14.35 20.25 -11.52
CA LYS A 257 13.02 19.87 -12.05
C LYS A 257 12.91 18.41 -12.43
N LEU A 258 14.01 17.66 -12.47
CA LEU A 258 14.04 16.26 -12.88
C LEU A 258 14.20 15.35 -11.67
N LYS A 259 13.25 14.40 -11.50
CA LYS A 259 13.38 13.28 -10.57
C LYS A 259 13.51 11.98 -11.38
N MET A 260 14.60 11.27 -11.20
CA MET A 260 14.89 10.00 -11.83
C MET A 260 14.59 8.85 -10.86
N PHE A 261 14.20 7.69 -11.41
CA PHE A 261 13.84 6.49 -10.67
C PHE A 261 14.51 5.27 -11.30
N VAL A 262 14.97 4.36 -10.45
CA VAL A 262 15.45 3.05 -10.85
C VAL A 262 15.08 2.04 -9.79
N GLY A 263 14.71 0.84 -10.20
CA GLY A 263 14.42 -0.21 -9.22
C GLY A 263 14.48 -1.61 -9.80
N TYR A 264 14.52 -2.54 -8.87
CA TYR A 264 14.57 -3.97 -9.08
C TYR A 264 13.71 -4.66 -8.03
N GLU A 265 12.94 -5.66 -8.47
CA GLU A 265 12.11 -6.49 -7.62
C GLU A 265 12.34 -7.97 -7.98
N ASN A 266 12.55 -8.82 -6.98
CA ASN A 266 12.69 -10.25 -7.11
C ASN A 266 11.62 -10.97 -6.30
N LEU A 267 10.86 -11.82 -6.97
CA LEU A 267 9.78 -12.62 -6.40
C LEU A 267 10.15 -14.10 -6.43
N ARG A 268 9.85 -14.83 -5.35
CA ARG A 268 10.12 -16.29 -5.22
C ARG A 268 9.00 -17.02 -4.51
N ALA A 269 8.47 -18.06 -5.15
CA ALA A 269 7.46 -18.97 -4.61
C ALA A 269 7.98 -20.42 -4.68
N PRO A 270 8.82 -20.86 -3.72
CA PRO A 270 9.45 -22.18 -3.77
C PRO A 270 8.47 -23.35 -3.70
N ASN A 271 7.25 -23.14 -3.22
CA ASN A 271 6.19 -24.13 -3.14
C ASN A 271 5.19 -24.02 -4.31
N ALA A 272 5.52 -23.29 -5.38
CA ALA A 272 4.66 -23.19 -6.55
C ALA A 272 4.45 -24.57 -7.19
N ALA A 273 3.23 -24.80 -7.72
CA ALA A 273 2.91 -26.05 -8.42
C ALA A 273 3.85 -26.27 -9.61
N ALA A 274 4.08 -27.55 -9.96
CA ALA A 274 4.91 -27.91 -11.10
C ALA A 274 4.39 -27.23 -12.38
N GLY A 275 5.29 -26.58 -13.12
CA GLY A 275 4.93 -25.82 -14.33
C GLY A 275 4.41 -24.40 -14.10
N ALA A 276 4.06 -24.03 -12.87
CA ALA A 276 3.72 -22.64 -12.53
C ALA A 276 4.99 -21.78 -12.36
N PRO A 277 4.91 -20.45 -12.60
CA PRO A 277 6.01 -19.55 -12.29
C PRO A 277 6.35 -19.58 -10.79
N SER A 278 7.62 -19.82 -10.48
CA SER A 278 8.14 -19.86 -9.10
C SER A 278 9.13 -18.75 -8.80
N ARG A 279 9.56 -18.02 -9.84
CA ARG A 279 10.48 -16.89 -9.74
C ARG A 279 10.17 -15.85 -10.81
N ALA A 280 10.16 -14.58 -10.41
CA ALA A 280 10.09 -13.45 -11.31
C ALA A 280 11.08 -12.37 -10.90
N ASN A 281 11.58 -11.61 -11.88
CA ASN A 281 12.37 -10.41 -11.67
C ASN A 281 11.71 -9.27 -12.44
N GLN A 282 11.48 -8.14 -11.79
CA GLN A 282 11.02 -6.91 -12.40
C GLN A 282 12.11 -5.84 -12.29
N TYR A 283 12.28 -5.07 -13.35
CA TYR A 283 13.19 -3.93 -13.43
C TYR A 283 12.43 -2.72 -13.93
N TRP A 284 12.77 -1.54 -13.46
CA TRP A 284 12.20 -0.31 -14.01
C TRP A 284 13.18 0.85 -13.96
N ILE A 285 12.94 1.76 -14.89
CA ILE A 285 13.53 3.09 -14.93
C ILE A 285 12.44 4.09 -15.31
N GLY A 286 12.51 5.28 -14.78
CA GLY A 286 11.56 6.33 -15.11
C GLY A 286 12.02 7.70 -14.67
N ALA A 287 11.26 8.70 -15.07
CA ALA A 287 11.52 10.08 -14.74
C ALA A 287 10.23 10.90 -14.63
N ASN A 288 10.26 11.86 -13.72
CA ASN A 288 9.27 12.93 -13.60
C ASN A 288 9.97 14.25 -13.87
N TYR A 289 9.42 15.08 -14.75
CA TYR A 289 9.96 16.38 -15.10
C TYR A 289 8.93 17.49 -14.88
N ASP A 290 9.25 18.39 -13.95
CA ASP A 290 8.43 19.55 -13.62
C ASP A 290 8.66 20.66 -14.66
N VAL A 291 7.89 20.69 -15.77
CA VAL A 291 7.99 21.71 -16.82
C VAL A 291 7.75 23.09 -16.23
N THR A 292 6.68 23.20 -15.45
CA THR A 292 6.31 24.36 -14.64
C THR A 292 5.92 23.90 -13.23
N SER A 293 5.56 24.81 -12.34
CA SER A 293 4.98 24.46 -11.04
C SER A 293 3.62 23.77 -11.13
N GLN A 294 2.96 23.82 -12.29
CA GLN A 294 1.65 23.25 -12.53
C GLN A 294 1.68 22.03 -13.47
N LEU A 295 2.69 21.92 -14.31
CA LEU A 295 2.77 20.87 -15.34
C LEU A 295 3.94 19.95 -15.08
N GLN A 296 3.64 18.66 -14.88
CA GLN A 296 4.62 17.58 -14.74
C GLN A 296 4.42 16.52 -15.80
N LEU A 297 5.51 16.10 -16.41
CA LEU A 297 5.58 14.96 -17.33
C LEU A 297 6.12 13.75 -16.59
N VAL A 298 5.56 12.57 -16.90
CA VAL A 298 5.97 11.28 -16.34
C VAL A 298 6.29 10.34 -17.50
N ALA A 299 7.39 9.60 -17.40
CA ALA A 299 7.72 8.55 -18.35
C ALA A 299 8.40 7.39 -17.64
N SER A 300 8.05 6.16 -18.02
CA SER A 300 8.64 4.98 -17.41
C SER A 300 8.60 3.75 -18.31
N TRP A 301 9.54 2.85 -18.04
CA TRP A 301 9.60 1.52 -18.62
C TRP A 301 9.78 0.50 -17.49
N PHE A 302 9.01 -0.58 -17.58
CA PHE A 302 9.08 -1.73 -16.68
C PHE A 302 9.29 -2.98 -17.50
N HIS A 303 10.05 -3.92 -16.98
CA HIS A 303 10.31 -5.21 -17.59
C HIS A 303 10.19 -6.31 -16.55
N VAL A 304 9.44 -7.36 -16.84
CA VAL A 304 9.38 -8.57 -16.01
C VAL A 304 9.91 -9.78 -16.78
N ASN A 305 10.61 -10.66 -16.05
CA ASN A 305 11.03 -11.96 -16.53
C ASN A 305 10.69 -13.01 -15.46
N ALA A 306 9.74 -13.88 -15.78
CA ALA A 306 9.33 -14.98 -14.92
C ALA A 306 9.64 -16.33 -15.59
N ASN A 307 10.05 -17.32 -14.79
CA ASN A 307 10.32 -18.66 -15.29
C ASN A 307 9.03 -19.45 -15.61
N ASN A 308 9.17 -20.65 -16.17
CA ASN A 308 8.08 -21.60 -16.44
C ASN A 308 6.93 -21.00 -17.26
N ALA A 309 7.27 -20.31 -18.37
CA ALA A 309 6.29 -19.81 -19.33
C ALA A 309 5.49 -20.96 -19.93
N SER A 310 4.18 -20.94 -19.79
CA SER A 310 3.29 -21.92 -20.43
C SER A 310 1.97 -21.27 -20.83
N VAL A 311 1.29 -21.90 -21.76
CA VAL A 311 0.03 -21.43 -22.34
C VAL A 311 -1.01 -22.54 -22.17
N SER A 312 -2.19 -22.20 -21.65
CA SER A 312 -3.32 -23.12 -21.59
C SER A 312 -3.89 -23.42 -22.99
N SER A 313 -4.72 -24.43 -23.11
CA SER A 313 -5.43 -24.74 -24.37
C SER A 313 -6.32 -23.60 -24.86
N SER A 314 -6.74 -22.69 -23.98
CA SER A 314 -7.49 -21.48 -24.31
C SER A 314 -6.62 -20.28 -24.72
N GLY A 315 -5.30 -20.45 -24.82
CA GLY A 315 -4.38 -19.37 -25.14
C GLY A 315 -4.02 -18.46 -23.97
N VAL A 316 -4.49 -18.75 -22.75
CA VAL A 316 -4.19 -17.95 -21.55
C VAL A 316 -2.80 -18.28 -21.05
N GLY A 317 -1.97 -17.27 -20.83
CA GLY A 317 -0.64 -17.42 -20.21
C GLY A 317 -0.75 -17.70 -18.71
N ASN A 318 0.21 -18.42 -18.18
CA ASN A 318 0.31 -18.68 -16.73
C ASN A 318 1.04 -17.57 -15.95
N GLY A 319 1.37 -16.44 -16.65
CA GLY A 319 2.16 -15.34 -16.09
C GLY A 319 3.68 -15.59 -16.06
N GLY A 320 4.17 -16.74 -16.57
CA GLY A 320 5.58 -16.96 -16.87
C GLY A 320 6.02 -16.21 -18.13
N GLY A 321 7.35 -16.20 -18.42
CA GLY A 321 7.89 -15.51 -19.58
C GLY A 321 8.21 -14.04 -19.32
N THR A 322 8.27 -13.24 -20.39
CA THR A 322 8.68 -11.85 -20.31
C THR A 322 7.56 -10.90 -20.72
N ALA A 323 7.52 -9.73 -20.08
CA ALA A 323 6.66 -8.64 -20.55
C ALA A 323 7.38 -7.29 -20.37
N ASN A 324 6.98 -6.33 -21.20
CA ASN A 324 7.43 -4.94 -21.08
C ASN A 324 6.21 -4.04 -20.98
N LEU A 325 6.28 -3.07 -20.09
CA LEU A 325 5.32 -1.97 -19.97
C LEU A 325 6.05 -0.66 -20.29
N TYR A 326 5.49 0.11 -21.18
CA TYR A 326 5.90 1.49 -21.50
C TYR A 326 4.77 2.41 -21.07
N MET A 327 5.08 3.47 -20.35
CA MET A 327 4.09 4.41 -19.82
C MET A 327 4.57 5.84 -20.03
N ALA A 328 3.65 6.71 -20.41
CA ALA A 328 3.84 8.16 -20.40
C ALA A 328 2.60 8.83 -19.83
N GLY A 329 2.80 9.89 -19.04
CA GLY A 329 1.73 10.60 -18.35
C GLY A 329 1.98 12.09 -18.22
N VAL A 330 0.89 12.80 -17.96
CA VAL A 330 0.86 14.24 -17.71
C VAL A 330 0.00 14.50 -16.48
N ASN A 331 0.56 15.21 -15.51
CA ASN A 331 -0.15 15.75 -14.36
C ASN A 331 -0.24 17.27 -14.48
N TYR A 332 -1.46 17.83 -14.43
CA TYR A 332 -1.67 19.28 -14.43
C TYR A 332 -2.34 19.71 -13.11
N PHE A 333 -1.57 20.37 -12.25
CA PHE A 333 -1.99 20.79 -10.93
C PHE A 333 -2.78 22.10 -11.00
N LEU A 334 -4.11 22.03 -10.89
CA LEU A 334 -4.99 23.20 -10.77
C LEU A 334 -4.80 23.91 -9.42
N SER A 335 -4.48 23.15 -8.39
CA SER A 335 -4.14 23.64 -7.05
C SER A 335 -3.33 22.58 -6.30
N LYS A 336 -2.93 22.87 -5.04
CA LYS A 336 -2.29 21.88 -4.15
C LYS A 336 -3.16 20.63 -3.87
N ARG A 337 -4.47 20.70 -4.11
CA ARG A 337 -5.45 19.65 -3.80
C ARG A 337 -6.14 19.07 -5.02
N THR A 338 -6.02 19.71 -6.18
CA THR A 338 -6.75 19.32 -7.40
C THR A 338 -5.80 19.21 -8.57
N LEU A 339 -5.82 18.07 -9.23
CA LEU A 339 -5.05 17.85 -10.45
C LEU A 339 -5.91 17.19 -11.52
N LEU A 340 -5.60 17.48 -12.77
CA LEU A 340 -6.01 16.72 -13.94
C LEU A 340 -4.86 15.80 -14.34
N TYR A 341 -5.16 14.58 -14.73
CA TYR A 341 -4.17 13.60 -15.14
C TYR A 341 -4.56 12.94 -16.47
N VAL A 342 -3.56 12.59 -17.25
CA VAL A 342 -3.66 11.74 -18.44
C VAL A 342 -2.49 10.80 -18.43
N ASP A 343 -2.75 9.50 -18.50
CA ASP A 343 -1.72 8.47 -18.54
C ASP A 343 -2.04 7.48 -19.65
N VAL A 344 -1.03 7.10 -20.40
CA VAL A 344 -1.13 6.09 -21.47
C VAL A 344 -0.04 5.05 -21.28
N GLY A 345 -0.37 3.79 -21.55
CA GLY A 345 0.57 2.70 -21.44
C GLY A 345 0.35 1.61 -22.47
N THR A 346 1.37 0.80 -22.66
CA THR A 346 1.29 -0.41 -23.47
C THR A 346 2.06 -1.54 -22.82
N VAL A 347 1.37 -2.66 -22.58
CA VAL A 347 1.98 -3.93 -22.18
C VAL A 347 2.24 -4.75 -23.44
N ARG A 348 3.46 -5.30 -23.56
CA ARG A 348 3.85 -6.25 -24.60
C ARG A 348 4.27 -7.55 -23.94
N ASN A 349 3.44 -8.57 -24.05
CA ASN A 349 3.70 -9.88 -23.52
C ASN A 349 4.52 -10.74 -24.49
N GLY A 350 5.47 -11.50 -23.96
CA GLY A 350 6.09 -12.64 -24.63
C GLY A 350 5.26 -13.91 -24.45
N THR A 351 5.72 -15.02 -25.03
CA THR A 351 5.06 -16.32 -24.91
C THR A 351 4.93 -16.75 -23.45
N GLY A 352 3.75 -17.18 -23.05
CA GLY A 352 3.41 -17.58 -21.68
C GLY A 352 3.07 -16.42 -20.74
N ALA A 353 3.50 -15.20 -21.04
CA ALA A 353 3.12 -14.01 -20.30
C ALA A 353 1.73 -13.53 -20.70
N GLY A 354 0.90 -13.15 -19.74
CA GLY A 354 -0.47 -12.68 -19.95
C GLY A 354 -0.79 -11.49 -19.04
N HIS A 355 0.17 -10.56 -18.87
CA HIS A 355 -0.05 -9.36 -18.08
C HIS A 355 -0.98 -8.40 -18.81
N VAL A 356 -1.83 -7.74 -18.04
CA VAL A 356 -2.78 -6.73 -18.51
C VAL A 356 -2.35 -5.35 -18.01
N LEU A 357 -2.83 -4.30 -18.70
CA LEU A 357 -2.39 -2.93 -18.41
C LEU A 357 -2.78 -2.48 -16.99
N GLU A 358 -3.98 -2.85 -16.55
CA GLU A 358 -4.47 -2.58 -15.20
C GLU A 358 -4.78 -3.88 -14.47
N ASN A 359 -4.33 -3.99 -13.22
CA ASN A 359 -4.59 -5.15 -12.40
C ASN A 359 -6.10 -5.37 -12.22
N GLY A 360 -6.58 -6.59 -12.48
CA GLY A 360 -8.00 -6.95 -12.42
C GLY A 360 -8.81 -6.62 -13.69
N ALA A 361 -8.18 -6.09 -14.75
CA ALA A 361 -8.79 -5.98 -16.06
C ALA A 361 -8.87 -7.35 -16.77
N ASP A 362 -9.80 -7.47 -17.74
CA ASP A 362 -10.05 -8.71 -18.43
C ASP A 362 -8.81 -9.24 -19.17
N ASN A 363 -8.56 -10.51 -19.00
CA ASN A 363 -7.75 -11.49 -19.71
C ASN A 363 -6.21 -11.42 -19.66
N GLY A 364 -5.63 -12.56 -19.49
CA GLY A 364 -4.23 -12.86 -19.59
C GLY A 364 -3.86 -13.64 -20.84
N VAL A 365 -4.24 -13.19 -22.05
CA VAL A 365 -3.92 -13.88 -23.30
C VAL A 365 -2.42 -13.83 -23.55
N SER A 366 -1.81 -15.01 -23.74
CA SER A 366 -0.38 -15.16 -23.94
C SER A 366 0.11 -14.43 -25.20
N GLY A 367 1.19 -13.67 -25.05
CA GLY A 367 1.83 -12.95 -26.15
C GLY A 367 1.07 -11.72 -26.66
N LEU A 368 -0.07 -11.38 -26.04
CA LEU A 368 -0.89 -10.28 -26.51
C LEU A 368 -0.32 -8.92 -26.08
N LYS A 369 -0.39 -7.96 -26.99
CA LYS A 369 -0.16 -6.55 -26.71
C LYS A 369 -1.46 -5.91 -26.25
N GLN A 370 -1.45 -5.19 -25.13
CA GLN A 370 -2.55 -4.34 -24.69
C GLN A 370 -2.09 -2.89 -24.61
N THR A 371 -2.85 -1.97 -25.17
CA THR A 371 -2.61 -0.52 -25.11
C THR A 371 -3.84 0.15 -24.55
N GLY A 372 -3.66 1.13 -23.71
CA GLY A 372 -4.76 1.88 -23.10
C GLY A 372 -4.26 3.06 -22.32
N GLY A 373 -5.15 3.65 -21.58
CA GLY A 373 -4.84 4.77 -20.70
C GLY A 373 -6.09 5.33 -20.06
N TYR A 374 -5.89 6.24 -19.17
CA TYR A 374 -6.96 6.91 -18.45
C TYR A 374 -6.69 8.41 -18.36
N PHE A 375 -7.76 9.17 -18.24
CA PHE A 375 -7.70 10.58 -17.94
C PHE A 375 -8.81 10.95 -16.95
N GLY A 376 -8.55 11.93 -16.11
CA GLY A 376 -9.53 12.31 -15.12
C GLY A 376 -9.08 13.42 -14.19
N ILE A 377 -9.76 13.50 -13.07
CA ILE A 377 -9.53 14.47 -12.00
C ILE A 377 -9.33 13.75 -10.67
N ALA A 378 -8.38 14.23 -9.89
CA ALA A 378 -8.19 13.86 -8.49
C ALA A 378 -8.31 15.11 -7.62
N HIS A 379 -9.16 15.04 -6.57
CA HIS A 379 -9.32 16.11 -5.60
C HIS A 379 -9.14 15.58 -4.18
N SER A 380 -8.26 16.22 -3.42
CA SER A 380 -8.00 15.92 -1.99
C SER A 380 -8.59 17.01 -1.10
N PHE A 381 -9.13 16.65 0.05
CA PHE A 381 -9.74 17.57 1.03
C PHE A 381 -9.25 17.29 2.45
#